data_d83c01958926471976ae4f87a60b1bc1
#
_entry.id   d83c01958926471976ae4f87a60b1bc1
#
_cell.length_a   1.000
_cell.length_b   1.000
_cell.length_c   1.000
_cell.angle_alpha   90.00
_cell.angle_beta   90.00
_cell.angle_gamma   90.00
#
_symmetry.space_group_name_H-M   'P 1'
#
loop_
_entity.id
_entity.type
_entity.pdbx_description
1 polymer ?
#
loop_
_entity_poly.entity_id
_entity_poly.type
_entity_poly.pdbx_seq_one_letter_code
_entity_poly.pdbx_strand_id
1 'polypeptide(L)'
;MTPRLLFFLLWVASTAAAQTPAPTPTPEQSFDLFARFMLEGDADAEARIAALTGMPMRTERWEDAVDRMVVGEASADNARTRAGRDLSRQVALALRQTHCRSTGSERHDGEDVQVAIVAYTCQVPDYAAMDKGTPDDTASAPGDEGELAGVQHVIALLQRAPWRVHADSVVMARLNEDDVWTTQDMPPLQQWIELLLALPE
;
A
#
# COMPACT_ATOMS: atom_id res chain seq x y z
N MET A 1 -29.55 61.56 34.38
CA MET A 1 -28.28 61.34 33.74
C MET A 1 -28.14 59.82 33.44
N THR A 2 -28.47 59.44 32.22
CA THR A 2 -28.42 58.02 31.78
C THR A 2 -27.26 57.84 30.78
N PRO A 3 -26.28 56.94 31.01
CA PRO A 3 -25.24 56.67 30.05
C PRO A 3 -25.74 55.74 28.94
N ARG A 4 -25.60 56.19 27.70
CA ARG A 4 -25.80 55.41 26.48
C ARG A 4 -24.65 54.48 26.28
N LEU A 5 -24.85 53.16 26.40
CA LEU A 5 -23.94 52.11 25.97
C LEU A 5 -24.02 51.97 24.45
N LEU A 6 -22.95 52.36 23.78
CA LEU A 6 -22.71 52.12 22.35
C LEU A 6 -22.20 50.68 22.19
N PHE A 7 -23.05 49.79 21.64
CA PHE A 7 -22.62 48.45 21.18
C PHE A 7 -21.93 48.60 19.83
N PHE A 8 -20.62 48.44 19.80
CA PHE A 8 -19.85 48.23 18.57
C PHE A 8 -19.99 46.77 18.13
N LEU A 9 -20.81 46.48 17.13
CA LEU A 9 -20.87 45.23 16.41
C LEU A 9 -19.66 45.15 15.48
N LEU A 10 -18.62 44.42 15.91
CA LEU A 10 -17.52 44.00 15.06
C LEU A 10 -18.02 42.92 14.08
N TRP A 11 -18.26 43.32 12.84
CA TRP A 11 -18.44 42.42 11.72
C TRP A 11 -17.07 41.78 11.38
N VAL A 12 -16.85 40.52 11.82
CA VAL A 12 -15.76 39.69 11.35
C VAL A 12 -16.18 39.20 9.98
N ALA A 13 -15.70 39.84 8.92
CA ALA A 13 -15.81 39.34 7.55
C ALA A 13 -14.87 38.09 7.43
N SER A 14 -15.48 36.91 7.60
CA SER A 14 -14.79 35.66 7.24
C SER A 14 -14.60 35.62 5.74
N THR A 15 -13.43 35.99 5.27
CA THR A 15 -13.00 35.76 3.88
C THR A 15 -12.86 34.22 3.72
N ALA A 16 -13.89 33.57 3.19
CA ALA A 16 -13.77 32.21 2.68
C ALA A 16 -12.74 32.29 1.52
N ALA A 17 -11.52 31.89 1.81
CA ALA A 17 -10.51 31.68 0.76
C ALA A 17 -11.06 30.60 -0.16
N ALA A 18 -11.43 30.96 -1.39
CA ALA A 18 -11.79 30.00 -2.42
C ALA A 18 -10.57 29.06 -2.60
N GLN A 19 -10.72 27.82 -2.13
CA GLN A 19 -9.69 26.79 -2.33
C GLN A 19 -9.63 26.54 -3.82
N THR A 20 -8.52 26.94 -4.45
CA THR A 20 -8.22 26.55 -5.82
C THR A 20 -8.24 25.02 -5.89
N PRO A 21 -9.04 24.40 -6.79
CA PRO A 21 -9.05 22.96 -6.92
C PRO A 21 -7.62 22.47 -7.14
N ALA A 22 -7.25 21.43 -6.41
CA ALA A 22 -5.92 20.86 -6.54
C ALA A 22 -5.73 20.34 -7.97
N PRO A 23 -4.56 20.55 -8.59
CA PRO A 23 -4.32 20.13 -9.95
C PRO A 23 -4.52 18.61 -10.10
N THR A 24 -5.10 18.21 -11.23
CA THR A 24 -5.23 16.81 -11.63
C THR A 24 -3.87 16.12 -11.61
N PRO A 25 -3.70 14.99 -10.93
CA PRO A 25 -2.41 14.32 -10.85
C PRO A 25 -1.98 13.77 -12.22
N THR A 26 -0.68 13.71 -12.45
CA THR A 26 -0.10 13.03 -13.61
C THR A 26 -0.25 11.51 -13.48
N PRO A 27 -0.03 10.70 -14.54
CA PRO A 27 -0.03 9.24 -14.43
C PRO A 27 0.95 8.75 -13.36
N GLU A 28 2.16 9.31 -13.31
CA GLU A 28 3.18 8.98 -12.33
C GLU A 28 2.72 9.30 -10.91
N GLN A 29 2.15 10.48 -10.70
CA GLN A 29 1.63 10.90 -9.40
C GLN A 29 0.46 10.01 -8.95
N SER A 30 -0.40 9.60 -9.89
CA SER A 30 -1.51 8.69 -9.61
C SER A 30 -0.98 7.31 -9.21
N PHE A 31 -0.01 6.77 -9.96
CA PHE A 31 0.66 5.52 -9.60
C PHE A 31 1.26 5.58 -8.19
N ASP A 32 2.05 6.63 -7.91
CA ASP A 32 2.70 6.80 -6.61
C ASP A 32 1.68 6.90 -5.46
N LEU A 33 0.54 7.55 -5.68
CA LEU A 33 -0.55 7.59 -4.70
C LEU A 33 -1.13 6.19 -4.45
N PHE A 34 -1.41 5.43 -5.52
CA PHE A 34 -1.95 4.07 -5.40
C PHE A 34 -0.96 3.12 -4.72
N ALA A 35 0.33 3.18 -5.07
CA ALA A 35 1.36 2.35 -4.46
C ALA A 35 1.48 2.65 -2.95
N ARG A 36 1.54 3.91 -2.55
CA ARG A 36 1.56 4.32 -1.14
C ARG A 36 0.31 3.89 -0.39
N PHE A 37 -0.86 4.07 -0.99
CA PHE A 37 -2.13 3.65 -0.40
C PHE A 37 -2.20 2.14 -0.20
N MET A 38 -1.88 1.36 -1.25
CA MET A 38 -2.06 -0.08 -1.23
C MET A 38 -0.97 -0.80 -0.45
N LEU A 39 0.30 -0.44 -0.66
CA LEU A 39 1.45 -1.18 -0.14
C LEU A 39 1.96 -0.61 1.17
N GLU A 40 1.95 0.72 1.33
CA GLU A 40 2.53 1.35 2.51
C GLU A 40 1.49 1.66 3.59
N GLY A 41 0.18 1.59 3.26
CA GLY A 41 -0.89 1.96 4.19
C GLY A 41 -0.87 3.45 4.54
N ASP A 42 -0.44 4.29 3.61
CA ASP A 42 -0.26 5.73 3.80
C ASP A 42 -1.64 6.43 3.84
N ALA A 43 -1.99 6.98 4.99
CA ALA A 43 -3.26 7.65 5.22
C ALA A 43 -3.42 8.94 4.42
N ASP A 44 -2.33 9.66 4.14
CA ASP A 44 -2.39 10.90 3.34
C ASP A 44 -2.66 10.56 1.86
N ALA A 45 -2.05 9.47 1.36
CA ALA A 45 -2.34 8.95 0.02
C ALA A 45 -3.79 8.48 -0.09
N GLU A 46 -4.31 7.78 0.93
CA GLU A 46 -5.71 7.38 1.00
C GLU A 46 -6.66 8.57 0.96
N ALA A 47 -6.44 9.57 1.81
CA ALA A 47 -7.25 10.79 1.84
C ALA A 47 -7.23 11.52 0.49
N ARG A 48 -6.07 11.55 -0.18
CA ARG A 48 -5.93 12.17 -1.50
C ARG A 48 -6.69 11.40 -2.59
N ILE A 49 -6.61 10.06 -2.60
CA ILE A 49 -7.39 9.22 -3.52
C ILE A 49 -8.88 9.41 -3.28
N ALA A 50 -9.33 9.35 -2.03
CA ALA A 50 -10.73 9.58 -1.68
C ALA A 50 -11.25 10.93 -2.18
N ALA A 51 -10.44 12.00 -2.03
CA ALA A 51 -10.79 13.34 -2.51
C ALA A 51 -10.87 13.43 -4.05
N LEU A 52 -10.03 12.67 -4.78
CA LEU A 52 -10.00 12.68 -6.24
C LEU A 52 -11.11 11.81 -6.86
N THR A 53 -11.42 10.67 -6.22
CA THR A 53 -12.35 9.67 -6.78
C THR A 53 -13.76 9.73 -6.18
N GLY A 54 -13.95 10.46 -5.08
CA GLY A 54 -15.19 10.44 -4.31
C GLY A 54 -15.45 9.12 -3.56
N MET A 55 -14.49 8.17 -3.60
CA MET A 55 -14.61 6.90 -2.87
C MET A 55 -14.50 7.15 -1.35
N PRO A 56 -15.28 6.41 -0.54
CA PRO A 56 -15.12 6.50 0.91
C PRO A 56 -13.76 5.98 1.36
N MET A 57 -13.18 6.62 2.39
CA MET A 57 -11.99 6.09 3.05
C MET A 57 -12.28 4.72 3.66
N ARG A 58 -11.27 3.90 3.80
CA ARG A 58 -11.39 2.59 4.44
C ARG A 58 -11.91 2.76 5.88
N THR A 59 -12.81 1.88 6.27
CA THR A 59 -13.28 1.79 7.66
C THR A 59 -12.37 0.92 8.51
N GLU A 60 -11.59 0.06 7.88
CA GLU A 60 -10.66 -0.87 8.49
C GLU A 60 -9.23 -0.32 8.40
N ARG A 61 -8.43 -0.54 9.44
CA ARG A 61 -7.01 -0.19 9.40
C ARG A 61 -6.29 -1.04 8.37
N TRP A 62 -5.28 -0.47 7.71
CA TRP A 62 -4.51 -1.18 6.68
C TRP A 62 -3.82 -2.44 7.24
N GLU A 63 -3.28 -2.38 8.46
CA GLU A 63 -2.67 -3.52 9.13
C GLU A 63 -3.68 -4.66 9.39
N ASP A 64 -4.92 -4.31 9.72
CA ASP A 64 -5.98 -5.31 9.95
C ASP A 64 -6.37 -6.00 8.63
N ALA A 65 -6.34 -5.26 7.50
CA ALA A 65 -6.54 -5.85 6.18
C ALA A 65 -5.40 -6.82 5.81
N VAL A 66 -4.15 -6.47 6.08
CA VAL A 66 -2.99 -7.37 5.87
C VAL A 66 -3.10 -8.59 6.78
N ASP A 67 -3.46 -8.40 8.07
CA ASP A 67 -3.62 -9.51 9.01
C ASP A 67 -4.67 -10.51 8.53
N ARG A 68 -5.81 -10.04 8.07
CA ARG A 68 -6.86 -10.90 7.52
C ARG A 68 -6.41 -11.67 6.26
N MET A 69 -5.59 -11.07 5.40
CA MET A 69 -5.07 -11.73 4.20
C MET A 69 -4.05 -12.83 4.54
N VAL A 70 -3.22 -12.62 5.57
CA VAL A 70 -2.16 -13.57 5.97
C VAL A 70 -2.69 -14.65 6.90
N VAL A 71 -3.49 -14.29 7.90
CA VAL A 71 -3.96 -15.21 8.97
C VAL A 71 -5.35 -15.76 8.65
N GLY A 72 -6.15 -15.04 7.86
CA GLY A 72 -7.55 -15.33 7.66
C GLY A 72 -8.42 -14.97 8.90
N GLU A 73 -9.64 -15.48 8.93
CA GLU A 73 -10.58 -15.26 10.05
C GLU A 73 -10.31 -16.24 11.20
N ALA A 74 -9.12 -16.20 11.80
CA ALA A 74 -8.79 -17.07 12.91
C ALA A 74 -9.35 -16.52 14.23
N SER A 75 -10.29 -17.25 14.83
CA SER A 75 -10.93 -16.91 16.11
C SER A 75 -10.24 -17.53 17.34
N ALA A 76 -9.38 -18.54 17.16
CA ALA A 76 -8.74 -19.25 18.25
C ALA A 76 -7.43 -18.57 18.69
N ASP A 77 -7.25 -18.38 19.99
CA ASP A 77 -5.95 -17.94 20.55
C ASP A 77 -5.07 -19.15 20.86
N ASN A 78 -4.36 -19.63 19.84
CA ASN A 78 -3.40 -20.71 19.92
C ASN A 78 -2.02 -20.30 19.38
N ALA A 79 -1.04 -21.18 19.49
CA ALA A 79 0.35 -20.90 19.06
C ALA A 79 0.42 -20.57 17.55
N ARG A 80 -0.36 -21.28 16.73
CA ARG A 80 -0.42 -21.07 15.28
C ARG A 80 -0.96 -19.68 14.94
N THR A 81 -2.07 -19.27 15.55
CA THR A 81 -2.65 -17.94 15.32
C THR A 81 -1.70 -16.82 15.76
N ARG A 82 -0.98 -17.00 16.87
CA ARG A 82 0.04 -16.04 17.32
C ARG A 82 1.18 -15.94 16.32
N ALA A 83 1.71 -17.07 15.84
CA ALA A 83 2.75 -17.09 14.80
C ALA A 83 2.28 -16.45 13.49
N GLY A 84 1.04 -16.71 13.06
CA GLY A 84 0.42 -16.07 11.91
C GLY A 84 0.36 -14.55 12.04
N ARG A 85 -0.03 -14.02 13.22
CA ARG A 85 -0.01 -12.57 13.49
C ARG A 85 1.41 -11.98 13.51
N ASP A 86 2.40 -12.74 13.95
CA ASP A 86 3.80 -12.32 13.87
C ASP A 86 4.26 -12.23 12.42
N LEU A 87 3.89 -13.23 11.58
CA LEU A 87 4.14 -13.20 10.15
C LEU A 87 3.44 -12.01 9.48
N SER A 88 2.16 -11.80 9.77
CA SER A 88 1.38 -10.67 9.26
C SER A 88 2.07 -9.32 9.53
N ARG A 89 2.58 -9.13 10.75
CA ARG A 89 3.34 -7.92 11.10
C ARG A 89 4.62 -7.77 10.28
N GLN A 90 5.36 -8.85 10.05
CA GLN A 90 6.57 -8.81 9.20
C GLN A 90 6.23 -8.53 7.74
N VAL A 91 5.15 -9.14 7.22
CA VAL A 91 4.65 -8.84 5.87
C VAL A 91 4.25 -7.37 5.74
N ALA A 92 3.53 -6.82 6.72
CA ALA A 92 3.16 -5.40 6.72
C ALA A 92 4.39 -4.48 6.74
N LEU A 93 5.42 -4.82 7.51
CA LEU A 93 6.70 -4.09 7.50
C LEU A 93 7.41 -4.18 6.15
N ALA A 94 7.45 -5.38 5.56
CA ALA A 94 8.06 -5.60 4.25
C ALA A 94 7.32 -4.83 3.15
N LEU A 95 5.97 -4.85 3.13
CA LEU A 95 5.17 -4.07 2.19
C LEU A 95 5.49 -2.58 2.27
N ARG A 96 5.61 -2.01 3.46
CA ARG A 96 6.00 -0.60 3.64
C ARG A 96 7.40 -0.28 3.13
N GLN A 97 8.29 -1.27 3.10
CA GLN A 97 9.67 -1.12 2.59
C GLN A 97 9.75 -1.28 1.07
N THR A 98 8.69 -1.71 0.39
CA THR A 98 8.70 -1.86 -1.08
C THR A 98 8.95 -0.53 -1.79
N HIS A 99 8.49 0.58 -1.21
CA HIS A 99 8.68 1.93 -1.75
C HIS A 99 8.57 2.00 -3.28
N CYS A 100 7.46 1.45 -3.81
CA CYS A 100 7.20 1.50 -5.24
C CYS A 100 7.03 2.94 -5.69
N ARG A 101 7.81 3.37 -6.68
CA ARG A 101 7.76 4.72 -7.23
C ARG A 101 7.88 4.70 -8.73
N SER A 102 7.14 5.58 -9.37
CA SER A 102 7.24 5.82 -10.80
C SER A 102 8.61 6.35 -11.17
N THR A 103 9.11 5.97 -12.34
CA THR A 103 10.37 6.45 -12.92
C THR A 103 10.16 7.22 -14.20
N GLY A 104 8.95 7.19 -14.75
CA GLY A 104 8.55 7.93 -15.95
C GLY A 104 7.28 7.35 -16.56
N SER A 105 6.74 8.01 -17.57
CA SER A 105 5.61 7.49 -18.33
C SER A 105 5.69 7.82 -19.80
N GLU A 106 5.11 6.96 -20.63
CA GLU A 106 4.82 7.21 -22.05
C GLU A 106 3.31 7.35 -22.18
N ARG A 107 2.84 8.44 -22.81
CA ARG A 107 1.42 8.77 -22.96
C ARG A 107 0.95 8.59 -24.38
N HIS A 108 -0.27 8.09 -24.50
CA HIS A 108 -0.98 7.92 -25.77
C HIS A 108 -2.37 8.55 -25.64
N ASP A 109 -2.60 9.65 -26.35
CA ASP A 109 -3.87 10.36 -26.30
C ASP A 109 -4.83 9.75 -27.33
N GLY A 110 -5.96 9.18 -26.87
CA GLY A 110 -7.11 8.79 -27.67
C GLY A 110 -8.19 9.86 -27.66
N GLU A 111 -9.24 9.68 -28.48
CA GLU A 111 -10.36 10.64 -28.54
C GLU A 111 -11.13 10.70 -27.21
N ASP A 112 -11.44 9.54 -26.61
CA ASP A 112 -12.25 9.45 -25.39
C ASP A 112 -11.46 8.98 -24.17
N VAL A 113 -10.30 8.35 -24.37
CA VAL A 113 -9.47 7.76 -23.31
C VAL A 113 -8.03 8.15 -23.52
N GLN A 114 -7.42 8.64 -22.47
CA GLN A 114 -5.96 8.81 -22.37
C GLN A 114 -5.35 7.57 -21.75
N VAL A 115 -4.28 7.06 -22.31
CA VAL A 115 -3.55 5.89 -21.83
C VAL A 115 -2.12 6.29 -21.54
N ALA A 116 -1.54 5.78 -20.44
CA ALA A 116 -0.14 5.95 -20.11
C ALA A 116 0.46 4.62 -19.67
N ILE A 117 1.65 4.32 -20.16
CA ILE A 117 2.48 3.23 -19.64
C ILE A 117 3.42 3.84 -18.62
N VAL A 118 3.21 3.54 -17.34
CA VAL A 118 4.03 4.06 -16.24
C VAL A 118 5.08 3.03 -15.87
N ALA A 119 6.35 3.37 -16.09
CA ALA A 119 7.46 2.59 -15.60
C ALA A 119 7.68 2.90 -14.11
N TYR A 120 7.97 1.86 -13.32
CA TYR A 120 8.20 2.01 -11.89
C TYR A 120 9.28 1.08 -11.37
N THR A 121 9.79 1.38 -10.17
CA THR A 121 10.69 0.52 -9.41
C THR A 121 10.16 0.32 -8.00
N CYS A 122 10.37 -0.90 -7.48
CA CYS A 122 10.07 -1.28 -6.11
C CYS A 122 11.30 -1.91 -5.46
N GLN A 123 11.38 -1.83 -4.14
CA GLN A 123 12.29 -2.65 -3.36
C GLN A 123 11.60 -3.98 -3.03
N VAL A 124 12.25 -5.11 -3.33
CA VAL A 124 11.73 -6.44 -2.99
C VAL A 124 12.81 -7.28 -2.31
N PRO A 125 12.46 -8.20 -1.40
CA PRO A 125 13.42 -9.08 -0.79
C PRO A 125 14.13 -9.96 -1.84
N ASP A 126 15.45 -10.09 -1.74
CA ASP A 126 16.25 -10.95 -2.60
C ASP A 126 16.64 -12.23 -1.86
N TYR A 127 15.73 -13.18 -1.85
CA TYR A 127 15.99 -14.48 -1.23
C TYR A 127 17.06 -15.31 -1.98
N ALA A 128 17.26 -15.05 -3.28
CA ALA A 128 18.26 -15.73 -4.07
C ALA A 128 19.70 -15.34 -3.67
N ALA A 129 19.87 -14.12 -3.14
CA ALA A 129 21.14 -13.63 -2.62
C ALA A 129 21.45 -14.11 -1.19
N MET A 130 20.47 -14.76 -0.54
CA MET A 130 20.73 -15.36 0.77
C MET A 130 21.56 -16.62 0.61
N ASP A 131 22.58 -16.76 1.48
CA ASP A 131 23.31 -17.99 1.57
C ASP A 131 22.33 -19.13 1.89
N LYS A 132 22.25 -20.12 1.00
CA LYS A 132 21.40 -21.31 1.21
C LYS A 132 22.07 -22.15 2.30
N GLY A 133 22.03 -21.61 3.53
CA GLY A 133 22.37 -22.42 4.71
C GLY A 133 21.57 -23.71 4.64
N THR A 134 22.17 -24.82 5.03
CA THR A 134 21.51 -26.13 5.11
C THR A 134 20.08 -25.96 5.62
N PRO A 135 19.07 -26.47 4.89
CA PRO A 135 17.70 -26.45 5.39
C PRO A 135 17.70 -26.94 6.82
N ASP A 136 17.16 -26.16 7.73
CA ASP A 136 17.01 -26.60 9.09
C ASP A 136 16.06 -27.80 9.05
N ASP A 137 16.59 -29.02 9.36
CA ASP A 137 15.82 -30.26 9.33
C ASP A 137 14.54 -30.20 10.18
N THR A 138 14.41 -29.15 11.01
CA THR A 138 13.19 -28.89 11.82
C THR A 138 11.97 -28.50 10.98
N ALA A 139 12.16 -27.93 9.76
CA ALA A 139 11.06 -27.61 8.85
C ALA A 139 10.37 -28.87 8.28
N SER A 140 11.00 -30.03 8.41
CA SER A 140 10.48 -31.32 7.92
C SER A 140 9.71 -32.09 9.00
N ALA A 141 9.54 -31.54 10.20
CA ALA A 141 8.77 -32.20 11.25
C ALA A 141 7.28 -32.27 10.84
N PRO A 142 6.63 -33.45 10.91
CA PRO A 142 5.22 -33.57 10.59
C PRO A 142 4.35 -32.97 11.71
N GLY A 143 3.26 -32.32 11.32
CA GLY A 143 2.25 -31.78 12.24
C GLY A 143 2.45 -30.30 12.61
N ASP A 144 1.73 -29.87 13.66
CA ASP A 144 1.66 -28.44 14.08
C ASP A 144 3.03 -27.81 14.41
N GLU A 145 3.98 -28.61 14.89
CA GLU A 145 5.33 -28.14 15.23
C GLU A 145 6.14 -27.78 13.95
N GLY A 146 6.01 -28.59 12.89
CA GLY A 146 6.65 -28.31 11.61
C GLY A 146 6.08 -27.08 10.93
N GLU A 147 4.77 -26.90 10.99
CA GLU A 147 4.11 -25.74 10.44
C GLU A 147 4.54 -24.45 11.19
N LEU A 148 4.61 -24.50 12.51
CA LEU A 148 5.07 -23.37 13.33
C LEU A 148 6.54 -23.01 13.01
N ALA A 149 7.40 -24.01 12.87
CA ALA A 149 8.79 -23.82 12.47
C ALA A 149 8.89 -23.19 11.07
N GLY A 150 8.04 -23.63 10.12
CA GLY A 150 7.97 -23.03 8.78
C GLY A 150 7.62 -21.54 8.81
N VAL A 151 6.59 -21.16 9.58
CA VAL A 151 6.22 -19.74 9.75
C VAL A 151 7.36 -18.93 10.36
N GLN A 152 8.03 -19.44 11.38
CA GLN A 152 9.18 -18.77 12.00
C GLN A 152 10.36 -18.62 11.02
N HIS A 153 10.57 -19.62 10.17
CA HIS A 153 11.57 -19.57 9.13
C HIS A 153 11.28 -18.44 8.12
N VAL A 154 10.04 -18.34 7.63
CA VAL A 154 9.62 -17.26 6.72
C VAL A 154 9.81 -15.88 7.36
N ILE A 155 9.44 -15.72 8.63
CA ILE A 155 9.68 -14.47 9.37
C ILE A 155 11.18 -14.13 9.37
N ALA A 156 12.03 -15.10 9.69
CA ALA A 156 13.46 -14.91 9.74
C ALA A 156 14.06 -14.57 8.36
N LEU A 157 13.51 -15.11 7.28
CA LEU A 157 13.91 -14.77 5.91
C LEU A 157 13.53 -13.33 5.58
N LEU A 158 12.29 -12.92 5.83
CA LEU A 158 11.82 -11.55 5.61
C LEU A 158 12.67 -10.51 6.35
N GLN A 159 13.11 -10.84 7.58
CA GLN A 159 13.93 -9.95 8.39
C GLN A 159 15.38 -9.81 7.92
N ARG A 160 15.92 -10.83 7.26
CA ARG A 160 17.35 -10.92 6.91
C ARG A 160 17.65 -10.79 5.43
N ALA A 161 16.64 -10.96 4.57
CA ALA A 161 16.85 -10.87 3.13
C ALA A 161 17.41 -9.50 2.74
N PRO A 162 18.46 -9.42 1.94
CA PRO A 162 18.83 -8.16 1.32
C PRO A 162 17.73 -7.71 0.37
N TRP A 163 17.70 -6.42 0.06
CA TRP A 163 16.71 -5.86 -0.84
C TRP A 163 17.31 -5.63 -2.21
N ARG A 164 16.55 -5.92 -3.25
CA ARG A 164 16.91 -5.62 -4.65
C ARG A 164 15.87 -4.73 -5.30
N VAL A 165 16.30 -3.98 -6.30
CA VAL A 165 15.37 -3.22 -7.14
C VAL A 165 14.67 -4.17 -8.11
N HIS A 166 13.35 -4.13 -8.09
CA HIS A 166 12.47 -4.72 -9.11
C HIS A 166 11.94 -3.60 -9.96
N ALA A 167 12.07 -3.70 -11.28
CA ALA A 167 11.55 -2.72 -12.24
C ALA A 167 10.48 -3.37 -13.10
N ASP A 168 9.36 -2.66 -13.30
CA ASP A 168 8.24 -3.12 -14.13
C ASP A 168 7.46 -1.91 -14.67
N SER A 169 6.37 -2.16 -15.37
CA SER A 169 5.48 -1.13 -15.89
C SER A 169 4.02 -1.52 -15.73
N VAL A 170 3.15 -0.52 -15.66
CA VAL A 170 1.70 -0.69 -15.56
C VAL A 170 1.01 0.21 -16.55
N VAL A 171 -0.07 -0.29 -17.17
CA VAL A 171 -0.93 0.52 -18.02
C VAL A 171 -1.94 1.26 -17.15
N MET A 172 -1.98 2.57 -17.28
CA MET A 172 -2.96 3.44 -16.65
C MET A 172 -3.84 4.09 -17.69
N ALA A 173 -5.10 4.26 -17.38
CA ALA A 173 -6.07 4.92 -18.23
C ALA A 173 -6.80 6.02 -17.47
N ARG A 174 -7.21 7.06 -18.19
CA ARG A 174 -8.07 8.13 -17.71
C ARG A 174 -9.11 8.46 -18.76
N LEU A 175 -10.38 8.44 -18.39
CA LEU A 175 -11.44 9.03 -19.19
C LEU A 175 -11.26 10.55 -19.20
N ASN A 176 -11.59 11.21 -20.31
CA ASN A 176 -11.38 12.66 -20.43
C ASN A 176 -12.11 13.50 -19.37
N GLU A 177 -13.18 12.96 -18.79
CA GLU A 177 -13.98 13.57 -17.72
C GLU A 177 -13.53 13.20 -16.30
N ASP A 178 -12.59 12.27 -16.16
CA ASP A 178 -12.09 11.81 -14.85
C ASP A 178 -10.90 12.67 -14.38
N ASP A 179 -10.83 12.89 -13.07
CA ASP A 179 -9.75 13.67 -12.45
C ASP A 179 -8.53 12.81 -12.05
N VAL A 180 -8.58 11.48 -12.24
CA VAL A 180 -7.54 10.57 -11.80
C VAL A 180 -7.24 9.50 -12.84
N TRP A 181 -5.96 9.14 -12.96
CA TRP A 181 -5.54 7.97 -13.71
C TRP A 181 -5.79 6.72 -12.88
N THR A 182 -6.38 5.70 -13.50
CA THR A 182 -6.68 4.42 -12.87
C THR A 182 -6.02 3.28 -13.64
N THR A 183 -5.89 2.13 -13.01
CA THR A 183 -5.38 0.91 -13.67
C THR A 183 -6.14 -0.30 -13.16
N GLN A 184 -6.34 -1.27 -14.07
CA GLN A 184 -6.83 -2.61 -13.76
C GLN A 184 -5.68 -3.63 -13.70
N ASP A 185 -4.49 -3.22 -14.16
CA ASP A 185 -3.33 -4.10 -14.28
C ASP A 185 -2.44 -4.08 -13.03
N MET A 186 -2.70 -3.17 -12.06
CA MET A 186 -1.94 -3.17 -10.82
C MET A 186 -2.27 -4.42 -10.01
N PRO A 187 -1.28 -5.25 -9.65
CA PRO A 187 -1.52 -6.43 -8.85
C PRO A 187 -2.25 -6.08 -7.55
N PRO A 188 -3.29 -6.83 -7.15
CA PRO A 188 -3.95 -6.61 -5.87
C PRO A 188 -2.99 -6.86 -4.71
N LEU A 189 -3.28 -6.29 -3.54
CA LEU A 189 -2.43 -6.42 -2.35
C LEU A 189 -2.09 -7.89 -2.02
N GLN A 190 -3.03 -8.81 -2.21
CA GLN A 190 -2.79 -10.24 -2.02
C GLN A 190 -1.65 -10.75 -2.92
N GLN A 191 -1.63 -10.38 -4.19
CA GLN A 191 -0.57 -10.80 -5.12
C GLN A 191 0.79 -10.21 -4.73
N TRP A 192 0.83 -8.99 -4.20
CA TRP A 192 2.05 -8.42 -3.64
C TRP A 192 2.52 -9.19 -2.40
N ILE A 193 1.61 -9.60 -1.52
CA ILE A 193 1.93 -10.46 -0.37
C ILE A 193 2.49 -11.79 -0.85
N GLU A 194 1.87 -12.42 -1.84
CA GLU A 194 2.35 -13.67 -2.44
C GLU A 194 3.76 -13.50 -3.05
N LEU A 195 4.01 -12.39 -3.75
CA LEU A 195 5.34 -12.06 -4.29
C LEU A 195 6.40 -11.91 -3.19
N LEU A 196 6.05 -11.24 -2.08
CA LEU A 196 6.95 -11.07 -0.94
C LEU A 196 7.22 -12.39 -0.19
N LEU A 197 6.25 -13.33 -0.23
CA LEU A 197 6.36 -14.65 0.41
C LEU A 197 6.83 -15.74 -0.55
N ALA A 198 7.03 -15.43 -1.84
CA ALA A 198 7.54 -16.37 -2.83
C ALA A 198 9.00 -16.73 -2.49
N LEU A 199 9.15 -17.77 -1.69
CA LEU A 199 10.47 -18.34 -1.37
C LEU A 199 11.02 -19.06 -2.60
N PRO A 200 12.34 -19.02 -2.85
CA PRO A 200 12.94 -19.83 -3.90
C PRO A 200 12.74 -21.31 -3.58
N GLU A 201 12.31 -22.09 -4.59
CA GLU A 201 12.23 -23.54 -4.53
C GLU A 201 13.60 -24.19 -4.32
#